data_cdbb2b2d14d885f805249d4c21d741e9
#
_entry.id   cdbb2b2d14d885f805249d4c21d741e9
#
_cell.length_a   1.000
_cell.length_b   1.000
_cell.length_c   1.000
_cell.angle_alpha   90.00
_cell.angle_beta   90.00
_cell.angle_gamma   90.00
#
_symmetry.space_group_name_H-M   'P 1'
#
loop_
_entity.id
_entity.type
_entity.pdbx_description
1 polymer ?
#
loop_
_entity_poly.entity_id
_entity_poly.type
_entity_poly.pdbx_seq_one_letter_code
_entity_poly.pdbx_strand_id
1 'polypeptide(L)'
;MRGIDQTDARILREVQRDADQPLERLSDKVGLSRNALWRRIKLLEEAGIIRGKVALLDAKALGLTLTVFMQIKAARHDAEWLVEFARVARSMPDVQGVFRMTGELDYLIQARVRDMADYDRLYQSLVAKVPMGDVSASFVMEEIKATTELPV
;
A
#
# COMPACT_ATOMS: atom_id res chain seq x y z
N MET A 1 -9.24 0.13 -22.74
CA MET A 1 -8.48 -0.65 -21.75
C MET A 1 -8.40 -2.09 -22.22
N ARG A 2 -7.20 -2.70 -22.29
CA ARG A 2 -7.07 -4.13 -22.65
C ARG A 2 -7.73 -4.98 -21.57
N GLY A 3 -8.68 -5.83 -21.93
CA GLY A 3 -9.26 -6.81 -21.02
C GLY A 3 -8.22 -7.85 -20.59
N ILE A 4 -8.29 -8.33 -19.36
CA ILE A 4 -7.49 -9.43 -18.81
C ILE A 4 -8.18 -10.72 -19.24
N ASP A 5 -7.47 -11.59 -19.99
CA ASP A 5 -7.97 -12.92 -20.31
C ASP A 5 -7.63 -13.95 -19.20
N GLN A 6 -8.15 -15.18 -19.32
CA GLN A 6 -7.88 -16.24 -18.33
C GLN A 6 -6.40 -16.59 -18.21
N THR A 7 -5.64 -16.44 -19.27
CA THR A 7 -4.20 -16.71 -19.29
C THR A 7 -3.45 -15.59 -18.55
N ASP A 8 -3.83 -14.33 -18.80
CA ASP A 8 -3.29 -13.18 -18.08
C ASP A 8 -3.61 -13.28 -16.56
N ALA A 9 -4.83 -13.69 -16.20
CA ALA A 9 -5.21 -13.93 -14.81
C ALA A 9 -4.34 -15.02 -14.14
N ARG A 10 -4.02 -16.12 -14.84
CA ARG A 10 -3.10 -17.14 -14.32
C ARG A 10 -1.69 -16.58 -14.10
N ILE A 11 -1.17 -15.82 -15.06
CA ILE A 11 0.13 -15.16 -14.95
C ILE A 11 0.15 -14.22 -13.73
N LEU A 12 -0.87 -13.38 -13.60
CA LEU A 12 -0.96 -12.39 -12.50
C LEU A 12 -1.03 -13.06 -11.13
N ARG A 13 -1.78 -14.15 -10.97
CA ARG A 13 -1.82 -14.93 -9.71
C ARG A 13 -0.45 -15.46 -9.31
N GLU A 14 0.31 -16.00 -10.24
CA GLU A 14 1.64 -16.52 -9.94
C GLU A 14 2.66 -15.41 -9.66
N VAL A 15 2.62 -14.31 -10.43
CA VAL A 15 3.53 -13.17 -10.26
C VAL A 15 3.27 -12.42 -8.94
N GLN A 16 2.02 -12.35 -8.47
CA GLN A 16 1.71 -11.75 -7.18
C GLN A 16 2.29 -12.53 -5.99
N ARG A 17 2.40 -13.86 -6.12
CA ARG A 17 2.95 -14.74 -5.07
C ARG A 17 4.46 -14.76 -5.04
N ASP A 18 5.06 -14.82 -6.23
CA ASP A 18 6.52 -14.89 -6.39
C ASP A 18 6.90 -14.19 -7.71
N ALA A 19 7.29 -12.93 -7.60
CA ALA A 19 7.69 -12.12 -8.75
C ALA A 19 9.14 -12.37 -9.20
N ASP A 20 9.94 -13.08 -8.40
CA ASP A 20 11.35 -13.35 -8.66
C ASP A 20 11.63 -14.79 -9.14
N GLN A 21 10.57 -15.59 -9.30
CA GLN A 21 10.70 -16.94 -9.82
C GLN A 21 11.25 -16.95 -11.26
N PRO A 22 12.10 -17.95 -11.60
CA PRO A 22 12.63 -18.08 -12.97
C PRO A 22 11.50 -18.15 -14.01
N LEU A 23 11.70 -17.46 -15.15
CA LEU A 23 10.70 -17.41 -16.23
C LEU A 23 10.32 -18.81 -16.75
N GLU A 24 11.23 -19.77 -16.72
CA GLU A 24 11.01 -21.16 -17.07
C GLU A 24 9.97 -21.81 -16.14
N ARG A 25 10.20 -21.70 -14.83
CA ARG A 25 9.26 -22.21 -13.82
C ARG A 25 7.87 -21.57 -13.93
N LEU A 26 7.82 -20.26 -14.18
CA LEU A 26 6.55 -19.58 -14.39
C LEU A 26 5.86 -20.03 -15.68
N SER A 27 6.63 -20.26 -16.78
CA SER A 27 6.08 -20.74 -18.05
C SER A 27 5.43 -22.12 -17.91
N ASP A 28 6.07 -23.02 -17.16
CA ASP A 28 5.53 -24.36 -16.88
C ASP A 28 4.21 -24.28 -16.08
N LYS A 29 4.17 -23.45 -15.04
CA LYS A 29 2.97 -23.27 -14.20
C LYS A 29 1.76 -22.73 -14.97
N VAL A 30 2.00 -21.82 -15.91
CA VAL A 30 0.92 -21.20 -16.69
C VAL A 30 0.63 -21.88 -18.03
N GLY A 31 1.43 -22.89 -18.40
CA GLY A 31 1.25 -23.66 -19.63
C GLY A 31 1.54 -22.85 -20.90
N LEU A 32 2.60 -22.03 -20.89
CA LEU A 32 3.03 -21.21 -22.01
C LEU A 32 4.50 -21.45 -22.35
N SER A 33 4.90 -21.16 -23.60
CA SER A 33 6.31 -21.04 -23.92
C SER A 33 6.90 -19.78 -23.25
N ARG A 34 8.21 -19.80 -22.95
CA ARG A 34 8.93 -18.65 -22.36
C ARG A 34 8.73 -17.35 -23.14
N ASN A 35 8.80 -17.41 -24.47
CA ASN A 35 8.60 -16.24 -25.34
C ASN A 35 7.17 -15.70 -25.27
N ALA A 36 6.17 -16.58 -25.25
CA ALA A 36 4.77 -16.18 -25.16
C ALA A 36 4.48 -15.56 -23.77
N LEU A 37 5.00 -16.16 -22.71
CA LEU A 37 4.89 -15.63 -21.35
C LEU A 37 5.55 -14.26 -21.23
N TRP A 38 6.82 -14.13 -21.68
CA TRP A 38 7.55 -12.86 -21.61
C TRP A 38 6.79 -11.74 -22.32
N ARG A 39 6.28 -12.00 -23.53
CA ARG A 39 5.49 -11.03 -24.30
C ARG A 39 4.22 -10.61 -23.55
N ARG A 40 3.52 -11.55 -22.91
CA ARG A 40 2.31 -11.22 -22.11
C ARG A 40 2.64 -10.38 -20.90
N ILE A 41 3.69 -10.71 -20.15
CA ILE A 41 4.15 -9.91 -19.01
C ILE A 41 4.46 -8.49 -19.47
N LYS A 42 5.20 -8.30 -20.56
CA LYS A 42 5.50 -6.98 -21.12
C LYS A 42 4.23 -6.18 -21.44
N LEU A 43 3.25 -6.82 -22.06
CA LEU A 43 1.97 -6.15 -22.35
C LEU A 43 1.18 -5.77 -21.09
N LEU A 44 1.28 -6.56 -20.01
CA LEU A 44 0.67 -6.25 -18.71
C LEU A 44 1.40 -5.10 -17.99
N GLU A 45 2.73 -5.03 -18.13
CA GLU A 45 3.55 -3.91 -17.65
C GLU A 45 3.23 -2.62 -18.41
N GLU A 46 3.24 -2.65 -19.73
CA GLU A 46 2.91 -1.51 -20.62
C GLU A 46 1.48 -1.00 -20.42
N ALA A 47 0.54 -1.91 -20.13
CA ALA A 47 -0.84 -1.54 -19.79
C ALA A 47 -1.00 -0.98 -18.35
N GLY A 48 0.07 -0.94 -17.55
CA GLY A 48 0.06 -0.50 -16.16
C GLY A 48 -0.66 -1.44 -15.19
N ILE A 49 -0.99 -2.67 -15.63
CA ILE A 49 -1.61 -3.70 -14.77
C ILE A 49 -0.56 -4.22 -13.77
N ILE A 50 0.64 -4.52 -14.25
CA ILE A 50 1.81 -4.75 -13.39
C ILE A 50 2.53 -3.40 -13.26
N ARG A 51 2.43 -2.77 -12.10
CA ARG A 51 3.04 -1.47 -11.84
C ARG A 51 4.52 -1.54 -11.47
N GLY A 52 4.98 -2.69 -10.99
CA GLY A 52 6.34 -2.92 -10.54
C GLY A 52 6.46 -4.17 -9.69
N LYS A 53 7.69 -4.49 -9.33
CA LYS A 53 8.05 -5.59 -8.43
C LYS A 53 8.84 -5.00 -7.27
N VAL A 54 8.49 -5.36 -6.05
CA VAL A 54 9.14 -4.89 -4.83
C VAL A 54 9.42 -6.06 -3.89
N ALA A 55 10.46 -5.94 -3.08
CA ALA A 55 10.68 -6.86 -1.99
C ALA A 55 9.68 -6.58 -0.86
N LEU A 56 9.03 -7.60 -0.33
CA LEU A 56 8.23 -7.51 0.88
C LEU A 56 9.17 -7.70 2.08
N LEU A 57 9.13 -6.76 3.02
CA LEU A 57 9.96 -6.80 4.22
C LEU A 57 9.11 -7.18 5.43
N ASP A 58 9.70 -7.93 6.34
CA ASP A 58 9.10 -8.20 7.65
C ASP A 58 9.30 -6.98 8.56
N ALA A 59 8.22 -6.26 8.81
CA ALA A 59 8.23 -5.07 9.62
C ALA A 59 8.65 -5.37 11.08
N LYS A 60 8.26 -6.51 11.63
CA LYS A 60 8.64 -6.91 13.00
C LYS A 60 10.14 -7.19 13.10
N ALA A 61 10.72 -7.85 12.09
CA ALA A 61 12.17 -8.09 12.01
C ALA A 61 12.96 -6.77 11.91
N LEU A 62 12.36 -5.71 11.37
CA LEU A 62 12.92 -4.35 11.33
C LEU A 62 12.62 -3.52 12.58
N GLY A 63 11.98 -4.10 13.60
CA GLY A 63 11.61 -3.42 14.82
C GLY A 63 10.38 -2.52 14.71
N LEU A 64 9.67 -2.51 13.57
CA LEU A 64 8.42 -1.76 13.35
C LEU A 64 7.23 -2.59 13.83
N THR A 65 7.09 -2.70 15.16
CA THR A 65 6.19 -3.68 15.78
C THR A 65 4.75 -3.18 15.93
N LEU A 66 4.51 -1.87 15.80
CA LEU A 66 3.22 -1.26 16.06
C LEU A 66 2.61 -0.69 14.76
N THR A 67 1.48 -1.26 14.34
CA THR A 67 0.66 -0.70 13.27
C THR A 67 -0.42 0.17 13.86
N VAL A 68 -0.59 1.38 13.35
CA VAL A 68 -1.60 2.34 13.80
C VAL A 68 -2.43 2.84 12.63
N PHE A 69 -3.74 2.96 12.87
CA PHE A 69 -4.68 3.67 12.01
C PHE A 69 -5.09 4.96 12.69
N MET A 70 -4.69 6.10 12.10
CA MET A 70 -5.10 7.42 12.58
C MET A 70 -6.32 7.88 11.79
N GLN A 71 -7.39 8.19 12.48
CA GLN A 71 -8.65 8.69 11.93
C GLN A 71 -8.66 10.22 12.09
N ILE A 72 -8.81 10.94 10.99
CA ILE A 72 -8.65 12.38 10.97
C ILE A 72 -9.93 13.05 10.50
N LYS A 73 -10.37 14.05 11.27
CA LYS A 73 -11.31 15.07 10.82
C LYS A 73 -10.54 16.34 10.49
N ALA A 74 -10.73 16.86 9.30
CA ALA A 74 -10.08 18.08 8.85
C ALA A 74 -10.59 19.29 9.63
N ALA A 75 -9.69 20.21 10.00
CA ALA A 75 -10.11 21.47 10.60
C ALA A 75 -10.82 22.37 9.59
N ARG A 76 -10.50 22.22 8.29
CA ARG A 76 -11.08 22.94 7.18
C ARG A 76 -11.17 22.01 5.96
N HIS A 77 -12.18 22.26 5.10
CA HIS A 77 -12.40 21.46 3.87
C HIS A 77 -12.05 22.25 2.60
N ASP A 78 -10.99 23.08 2.67
CA ASP A 78 -10.50 23.83 1.52
C ASP A 78 -9.32 23.14 0.80
N ALA A 79 -9.05 23.59 -0.43
CA ALA A 79 -8.01 23.00 -1.26
C ALA A 79 -6.60 23.22 -0.71
N GLU A 80 -6.34 24.34 -0.02
CA GLU A 80 -5.04 24.67 0.55
C GLU A 80 -4.70 23.69 1.68
N TRP A 81 -5.65 23.44 2.57
CA TRP A 81 -5.50 22.46 3.64
C TRP A 81 -5.20 21.07 3.07
N LEU A 82 -5.96 20.64 2.06
CA LEU A 82 -5.76 19.32 1.44
C LEU A 82 -4.37 19.17 0.81
N VAL A 83 -3.91 20.18 0.09
CA VAL A 83 -2.58 20.17 -0.56
C VAL A 83 -1.49 20.06 0.50
N GLU A 84 -1.58 20.85 1.57
CA GLU A 84 -0.59 20.83 2.66
C GLU A 84 -0.63 19.52 3.43
N PHE A 85 -1.81 19.01 3.80
CA PHE A 85 -1.98 17.72 4.44
C PHE A 85 -1.36 16.58 3.60
N ALA A 86 -1.69 16.52 2.30
CA ALA A 86 -1.17 15.50 1.41
C ALA A 86 0.37 15.60 1.27
N ARG A 87 0.92 16.80 1.21
CA ARG A 87 2.36 17.05 1.13
C ARG A 87 3.07 16.56 2.40
N VAL A 88 2.54 16.93 3.56
CA VAL A 88 3.11 16.55 4.86
C VAL A 88 3.03 15.03 5.05
N ALA A 89 1.87 14.43 4.86
CA ALA A 89 1.68 13.00 5.06
C ALA A 89 2.57 12.15 4.13
N ARG A 90 2.74 12.56 2.85
CA ARG A 90 3.65 11.88 1.91
C ARG A 90 5.12 12.00 2.30
N SER A 91 5.51 13.02 3.04
CA SER A 91 6.90 13.22 3.48
C SER A 91 7.28 12.41 4.72
N MET A 92 6.32 11.78 5.39
CA MET A 92 6.52 11.01 6.61
C MET A 92 6.85 9.55 6.29
N PRO A 93 8.06 9.04 6.58
CA PRO A 93 8.47 7.68 6.22
C PRO A 93 7.67 6.59 6.96
N ASP A 94 7.17 6.89 8.16
CA ASP A 94 6.36 5.96 8.95
C ASP A 94 4.95 5.75 8.36
N VAL A 95 4.50 6.67 7.49
CA VAL A 95 3.18 6.63 6.84
C VAL A 95 3.23 5.72 5.61
N GLN A 96 2.45 4.66 5.64
CA GLN A 96 2.35 3.68 4.55
C GLN A 96 1.17 3.93 3.62
N GLY A 97 0.09 4.50 4.14
CA GLY A 97 -1.11 4.80 3.36
C GLY A 97 -1.86 6.00 3.91
N VAL A 98 -2.42 6.79 3.00
CA VAL A 98 -3.33 7.90 3.31
C VAL A 98 -4.54 7.78 2.41
N PHE A 99 -5.70 7.66 3.00
CA PHE A 99 -6.96 7.43 2.29
C PHE A 99 -7.93 8.55 2.61
N ARG A 100 -8.55 9.14 1.58
CA ARG A 100 -9.71 10.00 1.77
C ARG A 100 -10.92 9.10 1.93
N MET A 101 -11.70 9.36 2.98
CA MET A 101 -12.83 8.52 3.35
C MET A 101 -14.16 9.21 3.04
N THR A 102 -15.22 8.42 3.01
CA THR A 102 -16.60 8.88 3.06
C THR A 102 -17.18 8.53 4.42
N GLY A 103 -18.09 9.34 4.96
CA GLY A 103 -18.72 9.10 6.27
C GLY A 103 -18.22 10.07 7.34
N GLU A 104 -18.07 9.60 8.58
CA GLU A 104 -17.78 10.46 9.74
C GLU A 104 -16.35 11.00 9.79
N LEU A 105 -15.39 10.28 9.23
CA LEU A 105 -13.99 10.72 9.15
C LEU A 105 -13.63 11.14 7.73
N ASP A 106 -12.75 12.13 7.64
CA ASP A 106 -12.33 12.67 6.34
C ASP A 106 -11.15 11.89 5.76
N TYR A 107 -10.21 11.47 6.62
CA TYR A 107 -9.00 10.74 6.20
C TYR A 107 -8.65 9.63 7.18
N LEU A 108 -8.06 8.56 6.62
CA LEU A 108 -7.45 7.48 7.37
C LEU A 108 -5.98 7.41 6.97
N ILE A 109 -5.09 7.48 7.98
CA ILE A 109 -3.66 7.23 7.81
C ILE A 109 -3.35 5.86 8.37
N GLN A 110 -2.66 5.03 7.59
CA GLN A 110 -1.99 3.82 8.07
C GLN A 110 -0.51 4.11 8.27
N ALA A 111 0.02 3.85 9.45
CA ALA A 111 1.43 4.00 9.73
C ALA A 111 1.98 2.78 10.48
N ARG A 112 3.31 2.59 10.38
CA ARG A 112 4.05 1.61 11.18
C ARG A 112 5.15 2.30 11.94
N VAL A 113 5.21 2.03 13.25
CA VAL A 113 6.16 2.62 14.19
C VAL A 113 6.73 1.54 15.10
N ARG A 114 7.81 1.85 15.82
CA ARG A 114 8.45 0.89 16.74
C ARG A 114 7.64 0.67 18.00
N ASP A 115 7.15 1.77 18.59
CA ASP A 115 6.50 1.77 19.88
C ASP A 115 5.59 3.01 20.04
N MET A 116 5.00 3.19 21.23
CA MET A 116 4.15 4.33 21.55
C MET A 116 4.89 5.66 21.54
N ALA A 117 6.17 5.69 21.86
CA ALA A 117 6.95 6.92 21.82
C ALA A 117 7.21 7.35 20.36
N ASP A 118 7.45 6.40 19.45
CA ASP A 118 7.52 6.66 18.02
C ASP A 118 6.19 7.17 17.45
N TYR A 119 5.06 6.59 17.91
CA TYR A 119 3.73 7.08 17.54
C TYR A 119 3.53 8.52 18.00
N ASP A 120 3.89 8.85 19.25
CA ASP A 120 3.73 10.22 19.76
C ASP A 120 4.55 11.22 18.94
N ARG A 121 5.79 10.88 18.55
CA ARG A 121 6.61 11.71 17.66
C ARG A 121 5.95 11.91 16.29
N LEU A 122 5.39 10.84 15.70
CA LEU A 122 4.66 10.92 14.44
C LEU A 122 3.45 11.86 14.57
N TYR A 123 2.64 11.67 15.62
CA TYR A 123 1.47 12.50 15.92
C TYR A 123 1.85 13.97 16.06
N GLN A 124 2.82 14.27 16.94
CA GLN A 124 3.28 15.65 17.16
C GLN A 124 3.83 16.30 15.89
N SER A 125 4.57 15.54 15.08
CA SER A 125 5.08 16.04 13.80
C SER A 125 3.97 16.35 12.79
N LEU A 126 2.89 15.60 12.81
CA LEU A 126 1.73 15.80 11.92
C LEU A 126 0.93 17.04 12.35
N VAL A 127 0.53 17.11 13.62
CA VAL A 127 -0.34 18.19 14.13
C VAL A 127 0.36 19.55 14.19
N ALA A 128 1.70 19.55 14.35
CA ALA A 128 2.49 20.78 14.29
C ALA A 128 2.54 21.42 12.88
N LYS A 129 2.33 20.62 11.85
CA LYS A 129 2.44 21.08 10.45
C LYS A 129 1.10 21.35 9.79
N VAL A 130 0.05 20.65 10.22
CA VAL A 130 -1.28 20.75 9.62
C VAL A 130 -2.34 20.86 10.70
N PRO A 131 -3.16 21.91 10.70
CA PRO A 131 -4.28 22.04 11.65
C PRO A 131 -5.29 20.90 11.46
N MET A 132 -5.58 20.14 12.51
CA MET A 132 -6.58 19.08 12.54
C MET A 132 -7.80 19.50 13.33
N GLY A 133 -8.99 19.05 12.93
CA GLY A 133 -10.22 19.23 13.69
C GLY A 133 -10.29 18.23 14.83
N ASP A 134 -10.05 16.96 14.51
CA ASP A 134 -9.97 15.88 15.48
C ASP A 134 -9.03 14.77 14.95
N VAL A 135 -8.33 14.11 15.86
CA VAL A 135 -7.47 12.96 15.54
C VAL A 135 -7.68 11.89 16.59
N SER A 136 -8.12 10.73 16.17
CA SER A 136 -8.13 9.52 16.99
C SER A 136 -7.20 8.46 16.40
N ALA A 137 -6.72 7.54 17.23
CA ALA A 137 -5.84 6.48 16.80
C ALA A 137 -6.30 5.12 17.32
N SER A 138 -6.19 4.12 16.45
CA SER A 138 -6.44 2.72 16.78
C SER A 138 -5.19 1.92 16.49
N PHE A 139 -4.74 1.14 17.47
CA PHE A 139 -3.57 0.28 17.35
C PHE A 139 -4.00 -1.14 17.03
N VAL A 140 -3.30 -1.76 16.06
CA VAL A 140 -3.59 -3.15 15.67
C VAL A 140 -3.05 -4.09 16.74
N MET A 141 -3.95 -4.84 17.36
CA MET A 141 -3.60 -5.88 18.34
C MET A 141 -3.13 -7.15 17.64
N GLU A 142 -3.83 -7.54 16.55
CA GLU A 142 -3.55 -8.73 15.77
C GLU A 142 -3.83 -8.47 14.30
N GLU A 143 -2.93 -8.92 13.43
CA GLU A 143 -3.10 -8.88 11.99
C GLU A 143 -3.61 -10.25 11.52
N ILE A 144 -4.93 -10.40 11.40
CA ILE A 144 -5.58 -11.67 11.01
C ILE A 144 -5.29 -12.00 9.56
N LYS A 145 -5.24 -11.00 8.70
CA LYS A 145 -4.89 -11.13 7.28
C LYS A 145 -4.30 -9.83 6.75
N ALA A 146 -3.10 -9.93 6.20
CA ALA A 146 -2.53 -8.88 5.36
C ALA A 146 -1.94 -9.53 4.11
N THR A 147 -2.35 -9.08 2.95
CA THR A 147 -1.87 -9.59 1.67
C THR A 147 -1.82 -8.46 0.65
N THR A 148 -0.87 -8.55 -0.26
CA THR A 148 -0.78 -7.69 -1.44
C THR A 148 -1.46 -8.33 -2.66
N GLU A 149 -1.94 -9.59 -2.56
CA GLU A 149 -2.60 -10.28 -3.66
C GLU A 149 -3.99 -9.67 -3.93
N LEU A 150 -4.21 -9.25 -5.16
CA LEU A 150 -5.51 -8.82 -5.66
C LEU A 150 -6.28 -10.01 -6.25
N PRO A 151 -7.62 -10.06 -6.12
CA PRO A 151 -8.45 -11.10 -6.74
C PRO A 151 -8.48 -10.92 -8.26
N VAL A 152 -7.81 -11.81 -8.99
CA VAL A 152 -7.73 -11.83 -10.46
C VAL A 152 -7.99 -13.22 -11.02
#